data_56c12544446511f4189b51316ae5d621
#
_entry.id   56c12544446511f4189b51316ae5d621
#
_cell.length_a   1.000
_cell.length_b   1.000
_cell.length_c   1.000
_cell.angle_alpha   90.00
_cell.angle_beta   90.00
_cell.angle_gamma   90.00
#
_symmetry.space_group_name_H-M   'P 1'
#
loop_
_entity.id
_entity.type
_entity.pdbx_description
1 polymer ?
#
loop_
_entity_poly.entity_id
_entity_poly.type
_entity_poly.pdbx_seq_one_letter_code
_entity_poly.pdbx_strand_id
1 'polypeptide(L)'
;MRLTGVSRGSAWTGLSVTTTLPNPSTRPGLRLPGRVTLAADGGEDVLVRHIRLGLVAQVEPEDPGSPRRLVQYHQWPIAGRFVVPGGRRRAVDFAVPLPWETPVTVFGGVPLMTLRTGLRTEVSVEPDLDQGEMVPVLVHPLPTQQHLLAALDTLGFVMRQAGLQQGRLPRVAQTLPFQQRLGFWAAPLYAGPMTELEVIMLTDPAGMEVLFWLDRRLSLAGVTHQSISRFRVWHAGADRRDWVSTVDGWLRHAIDRHAAAAAHADWSATIRESAHVSRHPDQPVAPGYGLGGTAGGAGVGGGGGGGDGT
;
A
#
# COMPACT_ATOMS: atom_id res chain seq x y z
N MET A 1 -8.99 -8.23 30.02
CA MET A 1 -7.96 -7.23 30.31
C MET A 1 -8.29 -5.97 29.50
N ARG A 2 -8.67 -4.84 30.13
CA ARG A 2 -8.95 -3.59 29.41
C ARG A 2 -7.60 -2.96 29.09
N LEU A 3 -7.20 -3.00 27.82
CA LEU A 3 -6.03 -2.27 27.34
C LEU A 3 -6.43 -0.79 27.24
N THR A 4 -5.84 0.05 28.10
CA THR A 4 -5.97 1.50 28.00
C THR A 4 -4.72 2.02 27.30
N GLY A 5 -4.87 2.63 26.12
CA GLY A 5 -3.76 3.27 25.43
C GLY A 5 -3.51 4.65 26.05
N VAL A 6 -2.32 4.89 26.60
CA VAL A 6 -1.89 6.17 27.16
C VAL A 6 -0.56 6.56 26.54
N SER A 7 -0.47 7.80 26.04
CA SER A 7 0.79 8.41 25.62
C SER A 7 1.04 9.68 26.41
N ARG A 8 2.30 9.94 26.78
CA ARG A 8 2.75 11.18 27.41
C ARG A 8 3.73 11.87 26.47
N GLY A 9 3.45 13.11 26.12
CA GLY A 9 4.38 13.96 25.37
C GLY A 9 5.48 14.54 26.25
N SER A 10 6.57 14.98 25.64
CA SER A 10 7.69 15.60 26.34
C SER A 10 7.29 16.94 26.96
N ALA A 11 7.71 17.18 28.19
CA ALA A 11 7.52 18.45 28.88
C ALA A 11 8.56 19.51 28.39
N TRP A 12 8.35 20.10 27.21
CA TRP A 12 9.30 21.08 26.67
C TRP A 12 9.01 22.53 27.08
N THR A 13 7.79 22.83 27.45
CA THR A 13 7.32 24.22 27.70
C THR A 13 6.54 24.37 28.99
N GLY A 14 6.75 23.52 29.97
CA GLY A 14 5.91 23.50 31.18
C GLY A 14 4.49 22.99 30.93
N LEU A 15 4.25 22.34 29.77
CA LEU A 15 2.98 21.73 29.42
C LEU A 15 3.17 20.21 29.24
N SER A 16 2.49 19.41 30.03
CA SER A 16 2.38 17.98 29.82
C SER A 16 1.13 17.62 29.02
N VAL A 17 1.27 16.72 28.05
CA VAL A 17 0.17 16.26 27.19
C VAL A 17 -0.01 14.77 27.36
N THR A 18 -1.22 14.33 27.67
CA THR A 18 -1.57 12.92 27.81
C THR A 18 -2.76 12.59 26.94
N THR A 19 -2.61 11.61 26.03
CA THR A 19 -3.71 11.11 25.22
C THR A 19 -4.17 9.76 25.76
N THR A 20 -5.44 9.61 26.01
CA THR A 20 -6.05 8.39 26.55
C THR A 20 -7.13 7.88 25.60
N LEU A 21 -7.03 6.61 25.23
CA LEU A 21 -8.06 5.84 24.54
C LEU A 21 -8.67 4.86 25.53
N PRO A 22 -9.92 5.07 26.02
CA PRO A 22 -10.57 4.15 26.95
C PRO A 22 -10.73 2.74 26.36
N ASN A 23 -10.93 2.67 25.06
CA ASN A 23 -10.90 1.46 24.26
C ASN A 23 -10.09 1.72 22.98
N PRO A 24 -8.85 1.21 22.85
CA PRO A 24 -8.05 1.36 21.65
C PRO A 24 -8.48 0.44 20.51
N SER A 25 -9.49 -0.43 20.73
CA SER A 25 -10.02 -1.36 19.71
C SER A 25 -11.12 -0.70 18.89
N THR A 26 -11.00 -0.79 17.57
CA THR A 26 -11.96 -0.22 16.61
C THR A 26 -11.96 -0.99 15.31
N ARG A 27 -12.69 -0.50 14.30
CA ARG A 27 -12.74 -1.03 12.92
C ARG A 27 -12.70 0.11 11.91
N PRO A 28 -12.29 -0.13 10.66
CA PRO A 28 -12.42 0.87 9.59
C PRO A 28 -13.85 1.45 9.52
N GLY A 29 -13.96 2.74 9.26
CA GLY A 29 -15.24 3.46 9.19
C GLY A 29 -15.91 3.76 10.54
N LEU A 30 -15.46 3.18 11.66
CA LEU A 30 -16.01 3.48 12.98
C LEU A 30 -15.30 4.66 13.64
N ARG A 31 -15.95 5.24 14.65
CA ARG A 31 -15.38 6.32 15.45
C ARG A 31 -14.51 5.77 16.57
N LEU A 32 -13.36 6.42 16.78
CA LEU A 32 -12.44 6.15 17.89
C LEU A 32 -12.58 7.27 18.93
N PRO A 33 -13.22 7.03 20.08
CA PRO A 33 -13.36 8.00 21.15
C PRO A 33 -12.08 8.06 21.99
N GLY A 34 -11.78 9.25 22.51
CA GLY A 34 -10.63 9.43 23.41
C GLY A 34 -10.64 10.82 24.06
N ARG A 35 -9.58 11.09 24.79
CA ARG A 35 -9.38 12.35 25.52
C ARG A 35 -7.92 12.77 25.46
N VAL A 36 -7.67 14.04 25.17
CA VAL A 36 -6.38 14.70 25.35
C VAL A 36 -6.47 15.55 26.62
N THR A 37 -5.57 15.29 27.56
CA THR A 37 -5.45 16.08 28.79
C THR A 37 -4.13 16.85 28.74
N LEU A 38 -4.24 18.17 28.90
CA LEU A 38 -3.10 19.08 29.01
C LEU A 38 -2.99 19.55 30.45
N ALA A 39 -1.77 19.60 30.99
CA ALA A 39 -1.50 20.16 32.30
C ALA A 39 -0.35 21.17 32.17
N ALA A 40 -0.57 22.40 32.62
CA ALA A 40 0.46 23.39 32.77
C ALA A 40 1.18 23.14 34.12
N ASP A 41 2.39 22.57 34.04
CA ASP A 41 3.14 22.11 35.22
C ASP A 41 3.89 23.27 35.89
N GLY A 42 3.98 24.43 35.23
CA GLY A 42 4.54 25.68 35.76
C GLY A 42 3.49 26.65 36.32
N GLY A 43 3.95 27.76 36.90
CA GLY A 43 3.09 28.83 37.40
C GLY A 43 2.54 29.75 36.30
N GLU A 44 3.00 29.62 35.07
CA GLU A 44 2.65 30.49 33.95
C GLU A 44 1.52 29.87 33.09
N ASP A 45 0.74 30.75 32.49
CA ASP A 45 -0.32 30.39 31.55
C ASP A 45 0.30 29.94 30.22
N VAL A 46 -0.16 28.84 29.67
CA VAL A 46 0.29 28.29 28.39
C VAL A 46 -0.73 28.53 27.30
N LEU A 47 -0.35 29.24 26.26
CA LEU A 47 -1.19 29.50 25.08
C LEU A 47 -1.09 28.34 24.08
N VAL A 48 -2.13 27.53 23.99
CA VAL A 48 -2.30 26.51 22.97
C VAL A 48 -2.94 27.12 21.72
N ARG A 49 -2.31 26.97 20.57
CA ARG A 49 -2.83 27.45 19.26
C ARG A 49 -3.82 26.48 18.66
N HIS A 50 -3.49 25.20 18.68
CA HIS A 50 -4.37 24.11 18.21
C HIS A 50 -3.91 22.76 18.73
N ILE A 51 -4.84 21.81 18.71
CA ILE A 51 -4.56 20.40 18.91
C ILE A 51 -5.05 19.66 17.67
N ARG A 52 -4.19 18.79 17.12
CA ARG A 52 -4.52 17.89 16.03
C ARG A 52 -4.24 16.45 16.42
N LEU A 53 -5.01 15.54 15.86
CA LEU A 53 -4.78 14.10 15.96
C LEU A 53 -4.40 13.57 14.60
N GLY A 54 -3.28 12.85 14.50
CA GLY A 54 -2.82 12.20 13.27
C GLY A 54 -2.90 10.69 13.38
N LEU A 55 -3.49 10.01 12.41
CA LEU A 55 -3.27 8.58 12.24
C LEU A 55 -1.93 8.36 11.55
N VAL A 56 -1.10 7.52 12.18
CA VAL A 56 0.24 7.20 11.70
C VAL A 56 0.42 5.70 11.58
N ALA A 57 1.18 5.28 10.58
CA ALA A 57 1.53 3.88 10.36
C ALA A 57 2.98 3.74 9.92
N GLN A 58 3.61 2.63 10.29
CA GLN A 58 4.94 2.29 9.83
C GLN A 58 4.85 1.58 8.48
N VAL A 59 5.38 2.21 7.43
CA VAL A 59 5.22 1.82 6.03
C VAL A 59 6.57 1.45 5.43
N GLU A 60 6.61 0.40 4.64
CA GLU A 60 7.75 0.00 3.82
C GLU A 60 7.81 0.89 2.57
N PRO A 61 8.95 1.55 2.29
CA PRO A 61 9.14 2.32 1.07
C PRO A 61 9.05 1.45 -0.19
N GLU A 62 8.85 2.09 -1.36
CA GLU A 62 8.87 1.41 -2.66
C GLU A 62 10.25 0.84 -2.98
N ASP A 63 11.33 1.54 -2.57
CA ASP A 63 12.70 1.10 -2.81
C ASP A 63 13.07 -0.05 -1.87
N PRO A 64 13.39 -1.24 -2.41
CA PRO A 64 13.80 -2.38 -1.61
C PRO A 64 15.04 -2.07 -0.74
N GLY A 65 14.98 -2.44 0.54
CA GLY A 65 16.09 -2.24 1.48
C GLY A 65 16.09 -0.89 2.19
N SER A 66 15.25 0.05 1.81
CA SER A 66 15.06 1.30 2.55
C SER A 66 14.37 1.06 3.89
N PRO A 67 14.75 1.77 4.97
CA PRO A 67 14.15 1.59 6.27
C PRO A 67 12.67 1.99 6.28
N ARG A 68 11.85 1.27 7.05
CA ARG A 68 10.45 1.60 7.27
C ARG A 68 10.32 3.02 7.81
N ARG A 69 9.33 3.75 7.30
CA ARG A 69 9.05 5.15 7.69
C ARG A 69 7.70 5.24 8.38
N LEU A 70 7.61 6.18 9.34
CA LEU A 70 6.33 6.53 9.94
C LEU A 70 5.63 7.53 9.02
N VAL A 71 4.48 7.15 8.48
CA VAL A 71 3.67 7.95 7.55
C VAL A 71 2.39 8.37 8.26
N GLN A 72 2.13 9.68 8.31
CA GLN A 72 0.84 10.20 8.71
C GLN A 72 -0.09 10.17 7.50
N TYR A 73 -1.22 9.47 7.62
CA TYR A 73 -2.12 9.24 6.51
C TYR A 73 -3.50 9.87 6.68
N HIS A 74 -3.80 10.36 7.88
CA HIS A 74 -5.00 11.16 8.13
C HIS A 74 -4.76 12.09 9.33
N GLN A 75 -5.49 13.23 9.37
CA GLN A 75 -5.38 14.20 10.47
C GLN A 75 -6.73 14.88 10.74
N TRP A 76 -7.01 15.14 12.01
CA TRP A 76 -8.18 15.90 12.45
C TRP A 76 -7.78 17.04 13.40
N PRO A 77 -8.24 18.26 13.20
CA PRO A 77 -8.23 19.29 14.23
C PRO A 77 -9.29 18.93 15.28
N ILE A 78 -8.90 18.94 16.57
CA ILE A 78 -9.82 18.67 17.68
C ILE A 78 -10.02 19.85 18.61
N ALA A 79 -9.10 20.82 18.61
CA ALA A 79 -9.25 22.08 19.32
C ALA A 79 -8.53 23.22 18.60
N GLY A 80 -9.10 24.42 18.68
CA GLY A 80 -8.47 25.68 18.25
C GLY A 80 -7.70 26.35 19.40
N ARG A 81 -7.61 27.67 19.34
CA ARG A 81 -6.84 28.49 20.29
C ARG A 81 -7.52 28.59 21.67
N PHE A 82 -6.74 28.32 22.74
CA PHE A 82 -7.15 28.50 24.13
C PHE A 82 -5.95 28.63 25.07
N VAL A 83 -6.18 29.06 26.31
CA VAL A 83 -5.18 29.14 27.37
C VAL A 83 -5.39 27.98 28.35
N VAL A 84 -4.29 27.36 28.79
CA VAL A 84 -4.25 26.49 29.96
C VAL A 84 -3.62 27.29 31.08
N PRO A 85 -4.37 27.67 32.14
CA PRO A 85 -3.83 28.45 33.23
C PRO A 85 -2.75 27.70 34.00
N GLY A 86 -1.75 28.41 34.52
CA GLY A 86 -0.67 27.83 35.29
C GLY A 86 -1.15 26.97 36.44
N GLY A 87 -0.57 25.79 36.62
CA GLY A 87 -0.96 24.81 37.62
C GLY A 87 -2.33 24.15 37.37
N ARG A 88 -2.99 24.40 36.24
CA ARG A 88 -4.29 23.83 35.92
C ARG A 88 -4.22 22.77 34.82
N ARG A 89 -5.29 21.99 34.74
CA ARG A 89 -5.49 20.97 33.72
C ARG A 89 -6.69 21.31 32.84
N ARG A 90 -6.57 20.99 31.56
CA ARG A 90 -7.67 21.08 30.60
C ARG A 90 -7.78 19.79 29.81
N ALA A 91 -9.00 19.26 29.67
CA ALA A 91 -9.29 18.08 28.89
C ALA A 91 -10.06 18.46 27.62
N VAL A 92 -9.76 17.77 26.52
CA VAL A 92 -10.44 17.85 25.23
C VAL A 92 -10.87 16.45 24.85
N ASP A 93 -12.17 16.20 24.86
CA ASP A 93 -12.73 14.93 24.39
C ASP A 93 -12.83 14.93 22.88
N PHE A 94 -12.62 13.77 22.28
CA PHE A 94 -12.76 13.60 20.84
C PHE A 94 -13.41 12.25 20.48
N ALA A 95 -13.92 12.16 19.25
CA ALA A 95 -14.37 10.91 18.63
C ALA A 95 -14.15 11.03 17.13
N VAL A 96 -13.00 10.57 16.66
CA VAL A 96 -12.57 10.69 15.27
C VAL A 96 -12.99 9.49 14.43
N PRO A 97 -13.52 9.68 13.20
CA PRO A 97 -13.88 8.57 12.32
C PRO A 97 -12.62 8.00 11.67
N LEU A 98 -12.40 6.68 11.72
CA LEU A 98 -11.31 6.07 10.99
C LEU A 98 -11.62 6.02 9.49
N PRO A 99 -10.63 6.27 8.63
CA PRO A 99 -10.76 6.01 7.20
C PRO A 99 -11.15 4.55 6.93
N TRP A 100 -11.94 4.32 5.90
CA TRP A 100 -12.38 2.96 5.53
C TRP A 100 -11.21 2.04 5.15
N GLU A 101 -10.17 2.57 4.54
CA GLU A 101 -8.96 1.82 4.18
C GLU A 101 -7.94 1.69 5.34
N THR A 102 -8.31 2.06 6.58
CA THR A 102 -7.41 1.90 7.73
C THR A 102 -6.94 0.45 7.84
N PRO A 103 -5.61 0.20 7.94
CA PRO A 103 -5.07 -1.15 7.97
C PRO A 103 -5.59 -1.96 9.16
N VAL A 104 -5.93 -3.21 8.91
CA VAL A 104 -6.29 -4.18 9.95
C VAL A 104 -5.03 -4.58 10.70
N THR A 105 -5.03 -4.45 12.03
CA THR A 105 -3.88 -4.80 12.88
C THR A 105 -4.13 -5.99 13.80
N VAL A 106 -5.34 -6.57 13.74
CA VAL A 106 -5.72 -7.77 14.51
C VAL A 106 -6.30 -8.80 13.55
N PHE A 107 -5.81 -10.03 13.61
CA PHE A 107 -6.33 -11.15 12.84
C PHE A 107 -6.58 -12.34 13.77
N GLY A 108 -7.75 -12.99 13.66
CA GLY A 108 -8.12 -14.12 14.54
C GLY A 108 -8.04 -13.78 16.04
N GLY A 109 -8.24 -12.51 16.42
CA GLY A 109 -8.07 -12.04 17.80
C GLY A 109 -6.61 -11.78 18.23
N VAL A 110 -5.65 -12.04 17.35
CA VAL A 110 -4.21 -11.87 17.62
C VAL A 110 -3.68 -10.61 16.93
N PRO A 111 -2.96 -9.70 17.62
CA PRO A 111 -2.31 -8.57 16.99
C PRO A 111 -1.25 -8.99 15.97
N LEU A 112 -1.25 -8.35 14.81
CA LEU A 112 -0.22 -8.51 13.78
C LEU A 112 1.01 -7.69 14.18
N MET A 113 1.97 -8.33 14.82
CA MET A 113 3.15 -7.68 15.44
C MET A 113 4.03 -6.90 14.47
N THR A 114 3.95 -7.22 13.17
CA THR A 114 4.69 -6.52 12.12
C THR A 114 4.08 -5.18 11.73
N LEU A 115 2.83 -4.92 12.13
CA LEU A 115 2.09 -3.71 11.79
C LEU A 115 2.05 -2.76 12.99
N ARG A 116 2.59 -1.57 12.80
CA ARG A 116 2.51 -0.49 13.78
C ARG A 116 1.65 0.63 13.23
N THR A 117 0.47 0.80 13.81
CA THR A 117 -0.40 1.94 13.56
C THR A 117 -0.90 2.50 14.86
N GLY A 118 -1.18 3.78 14.89
CA GLY A 118 -1.65 4.43 16.10
C GLY A 118 -2.08 5.88 15.87
N LEU A 119 -2.48 6.49 16.96
CA LEU A 119 -2.90 7.88 17.03
C LEU A 119 -1.76 8.70 17.65
N ARG A 120 -1.33 9.75 16.95
CA ARG A 120 -0.37 10.74 17.44
C ARG A 120 -1.10 12.04 17.73
N THR A 121 -0.82 12.63 18.87
CA THR A 121 -1.33 13.96 19.23
C THR A 121 -0.26 15.00 18.92
N GLU A 122 -0.67 16.06 18.25
CA GLU A 122 0.14 17.24 17.94
C GLU A 122 -0.49 18.44 18.65
N VAL A 123 0.28 19.10 19.52
CA VAL A 123 -0.12 20.30 20.24
C VAL A 123 0.80 21.44 19.83
N SER A 124 0.25 22.48 19.24
CA SER A 124 0.99 23.70 18.91
C SER A 124 0.87 24.72 20.04
N VAL A 125 2.01 25.00 20.65
CA VAL A 125 2.19 26.09 21.63
C VAL A 125 3.19 27.10 21.07
N GLU A 126 3.22 28.34 21.58
CA GLU A 126 4.17 29.34 21.11
C GLU A 126 5.43 29.26 21.96
N PRO A 127 6.66 29.20 21.35
CA PRO A 127 7.00 29.16 19.91
C PRO A 127 6.99 27.75 19.29
N ASP A 128 6.76 26.69 20.03
CA ASP A 128 7.10 25.31 19.68
C ASP A 128 5.89 24.45 19.25
N LEU A 129 6.21 23.34 18.60
CA LEU A 129 5.28 22.26 18.26
C LEU A 129 5.67 21.00 19.03
N ASP A 130 4.80 20.52 19.93
CA ASP A 130 4.99 19.23 20.60
C ASP A 130 4.26 18.12 19.83
N GLN A 131 5.00 17.09 19.45
CA GLN A 131 4.47 15.86 18.88
C GLN A 131 4.52 14.76 19.93
N GLY A 132 3.38 14.45 20.50
CA GLY A 132 3.24 13.37 21.47
C GLY A 132 3.65 12.00 20.89
N GLU A 133 3.90 11.05 21.78
CA GLU A 133 4.12 9.66 21.43
C GLU A 133 2.90 9.05 20.75
N MET A 134 3.12 8.01 19.95
CA MET A 134 2.05 7.28 19.29
C MET A 134 1.32 6.35 20.28
N VAL A 135 0.00 6.55 20.43
CA VAL A 135 -0.87 5.61 21.14
C VAL A 135 -1.29 4.50 20.18
N PRO A 136 -0.96 3.22 20.44
CA PRO A 136 -1.36 2.12 19.58
C PRO A 136 -2.88 2.02 19.43
N VAL A 137 -3.35 1.73 18.20
CA VAL A 137 -4.75 1.47 17.87
C VAL A 137 -4.87 0.05 17.34
N LEU A 138 -5.79 -0.72 17.92
CA LEU A 138 -6.10 -2.08 17.49
C LEU A 138 -7.27 -2.04 16.50
N VAL A 139 -6.97 -2.25 15.25
CA VAL A 139 -7.95 -2.22 14.16
C VAL A 139 -8.36 -3.64 13.82
N HIS A 140 -9.58 -4.02 14.19
CA HIS A 140 -10.17 -5.31 13.84
C HIS A 140 -10.74 -5.28 12.42
N PRO A 141 -10.79 -6.42 11.73
CA PRO A 141 -11.39 -6.50 10.40
C PRO A 141 -12.89 -6.22 10.44
N LEU A 142 -13.40 -5.62 9.36
CA LEU A 142 -14.84 -5.57 9.08
C LEU A 142 -15.37 -6.98 8.88
N PRO A 143 -16.70 -7.22 9.06
CA PRO A 143 -17.29 -8.56 8.83
C PRO A 143 -16.93 -9.15 7.45
N THR A 144 -16.99 -8.36 6.37
CA THR A 144 -16.60 -8.80 5.02
C THR A 144 -15.13 -9.19 4.91
N GLN A 145 -14.23 -8.45 5.56
CA GLN A 145 -12.81 -8.80 5.63
C GLN A 145 -12.59 -10.09 6.45
N GLN A 146 -13.30 -10.21 7.56
CA GLN A 146 -13.21 -11.38 8.44
C GLN A 146 -13.68 -12.65 7.72
N HIS A 147 -14.80 -12.58 6.99
CA HIS A 147 -15.30 -13.71 6.19
C HIS A 147 -14.33 -14.15 5.10
N LEU A 148 -13.72 -13.21 4.37
CA LEU A 148 -12.69 -13.52 3.38
C LEU A 148 -11.50 -14.25 4.02
N LEU A 149 -10.98 -13.70 5.12
CA LEU A 149 -9.82 -14.27 5.81
C LEU A 149 -10.13 -15.65 6.41
N ALA A 150 -11.33 -15.85 6.96
CA ALA A 150 -11.81 -17.14 7.45
C ALA A 150 -11.98 -18.16 6.33
N ALA A 151 -12.44 -17.75 5.14
CA ALA A 151 -12.54 -18.63 3.99
C ALA A 151 -11.15 -19.08 3.48
N LEU A 152 -10.17 -18.18 3.44
CA LEU A 152 -8.79 -18.55 3.11
C LEU A 152 -8.20 -19.55 4.11
N ASP A 153 -8.43 -19.35 5.40
CA ASP A 153 -8.02 -20.28 6.45
C ASP A 153 -8.69 -21.65 6.28
N THR A 154 -10.01 -21.67 6.03
CA THR A 154 -10.76 -22.91 5.76
C THR A 154 -10.26 -23.64 4.51
N LEU A 155 -9.83 -22.93 3.47
CA LEU A 155 -9.23 -23.47 2.26
C LEU A 155 -7.77 -23.95 2.48
N GLY A 156 -7.22 -23.73 3.68
CA GLY A 156 -5.88 -24.19 4.08
C GLY A 156 -4.74 -23.22 3.76
N PHE A 157 -5.03 -21.95 3.48
CA PHE A 157 -4.01 -20.92 3.32
C PHE A 157 -3.48 -20.49 4.67
N VAL A 158 -2.16 -20.47 4.83
CA VAL A 158 -1.50 -20.08 6.07
C VAL A 158 -0.89 -18.69 5.92
N MET A 159 -1.29 -17.75 6.80
CA MET A 159 -0.72 -16.41 6.78
C MET A 159 0.77 -16.44 7.07
N ARG A 160 1.57 -15.86 6.19
CA ARG A 160 3.03 -15.78 6.27
C ARG A 160 3.50 -14.43 6.81
N GLN A 161 2.92 -13.36 6.28
CA GLN A 161 3.32 -11.99 6.60
C GLN A 161 2.18 -11.01 6.42
N ALA A 162 2.30 -9.88 7.10
CA ALA A 162 1.48 -8.70 6.88
C ALA A 162 2.38 -7.47 6.85
N GLY A 163 2.18 -6.57 5.90
CA GLY A 163 2.98 -5.35 5.73
C GLY A 163 2.15 -4.21 5.17
N LEU A 164 2.66 -2.99 5.31
CA LEU A 164 2.14 -1.80 4.65
C LEU A 164 3.17 -1.35 3.62
N GLN A 165 2.82 -1.39 2.36
CA GLN A 165 3.69 -1.02 1.25
C GLN A 165 3.31 0.37 0.73
N GLN A 166 4.28 1.29 0.66
CA GLN A 166 4.09 2.59 0.04
C GLN A 166 3.76 2.42 -1.45
N GLY A 167 2.96 3.34 -1.99
CA GLY A 167 2.58 3.38 -3.39
C GLY A 167 1.08 3.24 -3.62
N ARG A 168 0.68 3.43 -4.87
CA ARG A 168 -0.69 3.32 -5.33
C ARG A 168 -0.84 2.19 -6.34
N LEU A 169 -1.91 1.45 -6.20
CA LEU A 169 -2.25 0.39 -7.16
C LEU A 169 -2.86 1.01 -8.44
N PRO A 170 -2.45 0.55 -9.62
CA PRO A 170 -2.99 1.07 -10.87
C PRO A 170 -4.47 0.72 -11.03
N ARG A 171 -5.27 1.66 -11.50
CA ARG A 171 -6.70 1.48 -11.81
C ARG A 171 -7.56 1.07 -10.62
N VAL A 172 -7.17 1.42 -9.40
CA VAL A 172 -7.89 1.14 -8.15
C VAL A 172 -8.19 2.46 -7.45
N ALA A 173 -9.38 2.58 -6.89
CA ALA A 173 -9.79 3.77 -6.11
C ALA A 173 -9.21 3.71 -4.70
N GLN A 174 -7.88 3.77 -4.60
CA GLN A 174 -7.15 3.80 -3.34
C GLN A 174 -7.07 5.22 -2.80
N THR A 175 -7.44 5.44 -1.54
CA THR A 175 -7.40 6.75 -0.89
C THR A 175 -6.11 6.98 -0.10
N LEU A 176 -5.53 5.92 0.49
CA LEU A 176 -4.30 6.01 1.27
C LEU A 176 -3.03 6.00 0.39
N PRO A 177 -1.90 6.59 0.83
CA PRO A 177 -0.64 6.59 0.09
C PRO A 177 0.13 5.25 0.17
N PHE A 178 -0.47 4.23 0.74
CA PHE A 178 0.05 2.88 0.88
C PHE A 178 -1.10 1.86 0.86
N GLN A 179 -0.79 0.60 0.64
CA GLN A 179 -1.72 -0.52 0.75
C GLN A 179 -1.26 -1.54 1.79
N GLN A 180 -2.21 -2.19 2.45
CA GLN A 180 -1.94 -3.36 3.27
C GLN A 180 -1.85 -4.59 2.39
N ARG A 181 -0.74 -5.34 2.50
CA ARG A 181 -0.50 -6.62 1.85
C ARG A 181 -0.49 -7.73 2.89
N LEU A 182 -1.31 -8.74 2.67
CA LEU A 182 -1.37 -9.95 3.48
C LEU A 182 -0.86 -11.11 2.64
N GLY A 183 0.31 -11.65 2.98
CA GLY A 183 0.93 -12.76 2.28
C GLY A 183 0.56 -14.10 2.92
N PHE A 184 0.21 -15.07 2.09
CA PHE A 184 -0.17 -16.41 2.49
C PHE A 184 0.64 -17.46 1.73
N TRP A 185 1.02 -18.54 2.40
CA TRP A 185 1.44 -19.75 1.73
C TRP A 185 0.25 -20.41 1.06
N ALA A 186 0.45 -20.87 -0.17
CA ALA A 186 -0.60 -21.58 -0.90
C ALA A 186 -0.99 -22.88 -0.18
N ALA A 187 -2.29 -23.12 -0.10
CA ALA A 187 -2.81 -24.39 0.39
C ALA A 187 -2.43 -25.54 -0.58
N PRO A 188 -2.30 -26.80 -0.11
CA PRO A 188 -1.86 -27.94 -0.93
C PRO A 188 -2.63 -28.12 -2.24
N LEU A 189 -3.94 -27.83 -2.23
CA LEU A 189 -4.80 -27.90 -3.41
C LEU A 189 -4.39 -26.92 -4.52
N TYR A 190 -3.75 -25.79 -4.17
CA TYR A 190 -3.36 -24.72 -5.07
C TYR A 190 -1.83 -24.60 -5.27
N ALA A 191 -1.05 -25.47 -4.56
CA ALA A 191 0.41 -25.36 -4.54
C ALA A 191 1.11 -25.68 -5.88
N GLY A 192 0.41 -26.36 -6.82
CA GLY A 192 0.96 -26.60 -8.15
C GLY A 192 1.12 -25.34 -8.99
N PRO A 193 0.07 -24.51 -9.14
CA PRO A 193 0.13 -23.29 -9.95
C PRO A 193 0.70 -22.07 -9.23
N MET A 194 0.71 -22.01 -7.89
CA MET A 194 1.26 -20.90 -7.12
C MET A 194 1.93 -21.36 -5.82
N THR A 195 2.91 -20.60 -5.33
CA THR A 195 3.56 -20.85 -4.04
C THR A 195 3.03 -19.89 -2.96
N GLU A 196 2.74 -18.66 -3.36
CA GLU A 196 2.29 -17.59 -2.47
C GLU A 196 1.12 -16.84 -3.09
N LEU A 197 0.23 -16.35 -2.22
CA LEU A 197 -0.86 -15.46 -2.54
C LEU A 197 -0.71 -14.18 -1.72
N GLU A 198 -0.64 -13.02 -2.36
CA GLU A 198 -0.84 -11.76 -1.66
C GLU A 198 -2.28 -11.29 -1.82
N VAL A 199 -2.88 -10.88 -0.72
CA VAL A 199 -4.23 -10.35 -0.65
C VAL A 199 -4.21 -8.90 -0.21
N ILE A 200 -4.87 -8.04 -0.99
CA ILE A 200 -5.08 -6.63 -0.65
C ILE A 200 -6.58 -6.40 -0.56
N MET A 201 -7.01 -5.74 0.50
CA MET A 201 -8.42 -5.43 0.77
C MET A 201 -8.59 -3.91 0.88
N LEU A 202 -9.27 -3.30 -0.09
CA LEU A 202 -9.61 -1.89 -0.06
C LEU A 202 -11.10 -1.75 0.26
N THR A 203 -11.40 -1.13 1.39
CA THR A 203 -12.78 -1.00 1.87
C THR A 203 -13.29 0.42 1.71
N ASP A 204 -14.58 0.54 1.44
CA ASP A 204 -15.33 1.79 1.41
C ASP A 204 -16.69 1.60 2.12
N PRO A 205 -17.54 2.63 2.26
CA PRO A 205 -18.83 2.49 2.93
C PRO A 205 -19.78 1.44 2.34
N ALA A 206 -19.65 1.12 1.06
CA ALA A 206 -20.53 0.21 0.35
C ALA A 206 -20.04 -1.24 0.37
N GLY A 207 -18.71 -1.43 0.38
CA GLY A 207 -18.14 -2.77 0.26
C GLY A 207 -16.62 -2.83 0.33
N MET A 208 -16.10 -3.89 -0.27
CA MET A 208 -14.68 -4.18 -0.27
C MET A 208 -14.24 -4.59 -1.68
N GLU A 209 -13.16 -4.02 -2.17
CA GLU A 209 -12.44 -4.52 -3.31
C GLU A 209 -11.32 -5.44 -2.84
N VAL A 210 -11.25 -6.64 -3.40
CA VAL A 210 -10.25 -7.65 -3.10
C VAL A 210 -9.35 -7.82 -4.30
N LEU A 211 -8.05 -7.72 -4.08
CA LEU A 211 -7.06 -8.00 -5.10
C LEU A 211 -6.26 -9.24 -4.67
N PHE A 212 -6.21 -10.22 -5.57
CA PHE A 212 -5.30 -11.35 -5.46
C PHE A 212 -4.12 -11.09 -6.36
N TRP A 213 -2.95 -11.03 -5.75
CA TRP A 213 -1.68 -10.86 -6.43
C TRP A 213 -0.91 -12.17 -6.38
N LEU A 214 -0.74 -12.78 -7.56
CA LEU A 214 0.00 -14.01 -7.71
C LEU A 214 1.39 -13.69 -8.28
N ASP A 215 2.40 -14.21 -7.61
CA ASP A 215 3.79 -14.16 -8.06
C ASP A 215 4.26 -15.58 -8.39
N ARG A 216 4.61 -15.83 -9.63
CA ARG A 216 5.20 -17.08 -10.06
C ARG A 216 6.69 -16.85 -10.33
N ARG A 217 7.53 -17.30 -9.41
CA ARG A 217 8.98 -17.38 -9.60
C ARG A 217 9.36 -18.59 -10.42
N LEU A 218 8.68 -18.88 -11.53
CA LEU A 218 8.98 -20.02 -12.38
C LEU A 218 9.26 -19.56 -13.81
N SER A 219 10.50 -19.09 -14.01
CA SER A 219 11.13 -19.25 -15.31
C SER A 219 12.59 -19.58 -15.06
N LEU A 220 13.10 -20.56 -15.76
CA LEU A 220 14.54 -20.85 -15.87
C LEU A 220 15.32 -19.62 -16.37
N ALA A 221 14.64 -18.61 -16.91
CA ALA A 221 15.16 -17.34 -17.39
C ALA A 221 15.02 -16.16 -16.40
N GLY A 222 14.57 -16.38 -15.15
CA GLY A 222 14.49 -15.32 -14.13
C GLY A 222 13.41 -14.25 -14.37
N VAL A 223 12.46 -14.45 -15.28
CA VAL A 223 11.36 -13.51 -15.55
C VAL A 223 10.24 -13.79 -14.58
N THR A 224 9.95 -12.81 -13.72
CA THR A 224 8.85 -12.86 -12.75
C THR A 224 7.58 -12.37 -13.43
N HIS A 225 6.57 -13.23 -13.57
CA HIS A 225 5.25 -12.84 -14.02
C HIS A 225 4.35 -12.56 -12.83
N GLN A 226 3.88 -11.32 -12.74
CA GLN A 226 2.93 -10.91 -11.72
C GLN A 226 1.56 -10.71 -12.37
N SER A 227 0.53 -11.25 -11.75
CA SER A 227 -0.85 -11.01 -12.17
C SER A 227 -1.72 -10.58 -11.02
N ILE A 228 -2.60 -9.60 -11.27
CA ILE A 228 -3.55 -9.09 -10.30
C ILE A 228 -4.96 -9.41 -10.80
N SER A 229 -5.71 -10.14 -9.98
CA SER A 229 -7.15 -10.36 -10.20
C SER A 229 -7.94 -9.55 -9.18
N ARG A 230 -9.05 -8.94 -9.63
CA ARG A 230 -9.87 -8.01 -8.84
C ARG A 230 -11.26 -8.56 -8.67
N PHE A 231 -11.78 -8.45 -7.44
CA PHE A 231 -13.14 -8.89 -7.09
C PHE A 231 -13.79 -7.82 -6.22
N ARG A 232 -15.09 -7.62 -6.37
CA ARG A 232 -15.87 -6.69 -5.56
C ARG A 232 -16.88 -7.41 -4.72
N VAL A 233 -16.99 -7.02 -3.43
CA VAL A 233 -17.99 -7.52 -2.49
C VAL A 233 -18.70 -6.36 -1.83
N TRP A 234 -20.02 -6.45 -1.71
CA TRP A 234 -20.82 -5.49 -0.96
C TRP A 234 -20.91 -5.90 0.51
N HIS A 235 -20.91 -4.95 1.45
CA HIS A 235 -21.14 -5.23 2.86
C HIS A 235 -22.55 -5.78 3.09
N ALA A 236 -23.53 -5.25 2.35
CA ALA A 236 -24.89 -5.76 2.38
C ALA A 236 -24.94 -7.20 1.85
N GLY A 237 -25.53 -8.10 2.65
CA GLY A 237 -25.68 -9.51 2.30
C GLY A 237 -24.40 -10.36 2.44
N ALA A 238 -23.32 -9.82 2.96
CA ALA A 238 -22.07 -10.54 3.17
C ALA A 238 -22.24 -11.78 4.08
N ASP A 239 -23.08 -11.69 5.10
CA ASP A 239 -23.34 -12.80 6.04
C ASP A 239 -24.10 -13.99 5.42
N ARG A 240 -24.77 -13.77 4.28
CA ARG A 240 -25.53 -14.80 3.58
C ARG A 240 -24.75 -15.50 2.47
N ARG A 241 -23.53 -15.05 2.19
CA ARG A 241 -22.68 -15.55 1.11
C ARG A 241 -21.97 -16.82 1.56
N ASP A 242 -21.91 -17.81 0.70
CA ASP A 242 -20.96 -18.91 0.84
C ASP A 242 -19.56 -18.40 0.46
N TRP A 243 -18.83 -17.99 1.48
CA TRP A 243 -17.52 -17.39 1.31
C TRP A 243 -16.47 -18.40 0.87
N VAL A 244 -16.54 -19.65 1.33
CA VAL A 244 -15.57 -20.68 0.95
C VAL A 244 -15.68 -20.97 -0.55
N SER A 245 -16.87 -21.24 -1.06
CA SER A 245 -17.09 -21.46 -2.51
C SER A 245 -16.79 -20.20 -3.33
N THR A 246 -17.10 -19.01 -2.80
CA THR A 246 -16.80 -17.75 -3.49
C THR A 246 -15.29 -17.54 -3.64
N VAL A 247 -14.52 -17.74 -2.56
CA VAL A 247 -13.06 -17.53 -2.56
C VAL A 247 -12.36 -18.62 -3.37
N ASP A 248 -12.82 -19.87 -3.32
CA ASP A 248 -12.33 -20.95 -4.19
C ASP A 248 -12.50 -20.59 -5.68
N GLY A 249 -13.68 -20.11 -6.06
CA GLY A 249 -13.95 -19.67 -7.44
C GLY A 249 -13.04 -18.50 -7.87
N TRP A 250 -12.78 -17.54 -6.96
CA TRP A 250 -11.87 -16.43 -7.24
C TRP A 250 -10.42 -16.88 -7.38
N LEU A 251 -9.97 -17.82 -6.56
CA LEU A 251 -8.64 -18.41 -6.63
C LEU A 251 -8.44 -19.13 -7.96
N ARG A 252 -9.38 -19.99 -8.37
CA ARG A 252 -9.32 -20.68 -9.67
C ARG A 252 -9.25 -19.68 -10.83
N HIS A 253 -10.14 -18.68 -10.82
CA HIS A 253 -10.12 -17.62 -11.83
C HIS A 253 -8.78 -16.86 -11.86
N ALA A 254 -8.21 -16.53 -10.70
CA ALA A 254 -6.93 -15.84 -10.62
C ALA A 254 -5.77 -16.70 -11.14
N ILE A 255 -5.77 -18.01 -10.83
CA ILE A 255 -4.81 -18.99 -11.33
C ILE A 255 -4.90 -19.14 -12.84
N ASP A 256 -6.10 -19.29 -13.41
CA ASP A 256 -6.31 -19.44 -14.85
C ASP A 256 -5.82 -18.19 -15.60
N ARG A 257 -6.13 -17.00 -15.09
CA ARG A 257 -5.61 -15.75 -15.64
C ARG A 257 -4.09 -15.63 -15.55
N HIS A 258 -3.51 -16.06 -14.44
CA HIS A 258 -2.07 -16.05 -14.24
C HIS A 258 -1.38 -17.01 -15.23
N ALA A 259 -1.90 -18.21 -15.40
CA ALA A 259 -1.40 -19.20 -16.36
C ALA A 259 -1.51 -18.70 -17.82
N ALA A 260 -2.63 -18.07 -18.19
CA ALA A 260 -2.80 -17.49 -19.51
C ALA A 260 -1.83 -16.33 -19.78
N ALA A 261 -1.59 -15.46 -18.80
CA ALA A 261 -0.62 -14.37 -18.89
C ALA A 261 0.82 -14.88 -19.02
N ALA A 262 1.19 -15.93 -18.28
CA ALA A 262 2.49 -16.59 -18.38
C ALA A 262 2.72 -17.21 -19.77
N ALA A 263 1.74 -17.95 -20.30
CA ALA A 263 1.80 -18.53 -21.62
C ALA A 263 1.96 -17.47 -22.72
N HIS A 264 1.28 -16.33 -22.60
CA HIS A 264 1.41 -15.23 -23.56
C HIS A 264 2.78 -14.55 -23.51
N ALA A 265 3.37 -14.43 -22.35
CA ALA A 265 4.71 -13.87 -22.17
C ALA A 265 5.80 -14.81 -22.72
N ASP A 266 5.69 -16.12 -22.50
CA ASP A 266 6.60 -17.12 -23.04
C ASP A 266 6.54 -17.14 -24.58
N TRP A 267 5.33 -17.04 -25.16
CA TRP A 267 5.13 -16.91 -26.61
C TRP A 267 5.79 -15.64 -27.16
N SER A 268 5.62 -14.49 -26.48
CA SER A 268 6.21 -13.22 -26.89
C SER A 268 7.75 -13.22 -26.78
N ALA A 269 8.32 -13.96 -25.85
CA ALA A 269 9.76 -14.16 -25.71
C ALA A 269 10.31 -15.03 -26.85
N THR A 270 9.63 -16.13 -27.17
CA THR A 270 9.99 -17.06 -28.26
C THR A 270 9.95 -16.36 -29.62
N ILE A 271 8.95 -15.50 -29.88
CA ILE A 271 8.88 -14.71 -31.14
C ILE A 271 10.07 -13.74 -31.23
N ARG A 272 10.43 -13.06 -30.12
CA ARG A 272 11.56 -12.13 -30.10
C ARG A 272 12.88 -12.85 -30.33
N GLU A 273 13.08 -14.02 -29.76
CA GLU A 273 14.27 -14.84 -29.94
C GLU A 273 14.36 -15.37 -31.38
N SER A 274 13.26 -15.83 -31.95
CA SER A 274 13.18 -16.27 -33.36
C SER A 274 13.46 -15.11 -34.35
N ALA A 275 13.01 -13.89 -34.02
CA ALA A 275 13.28 -12.69 -34.82
C ALA A 275 14.74 -12.21 -34.73
N HIS A 276 15.44 -12.52 -33.61
CA HIS A 276 16.87 -12.26 -33.48
C HIS A 276 17.74 -13.27 -34.24
N VAL A 277 17.35 -14.54 -34.27
CA VAL A 277 18.06 -15.60 -35.02
C VAL A 277 17.93 -15.38 -36.54
N SER A 278 16.85 -14.74 -37.00
CA SER A 278 16.66 -14.43 -38.43
C SER A 278 17.44 -13.20 -38.94
N ARG A 279 18.22 -12.54 -38.10
CA ARG A 279 19.06 -11.38 -38.46
C ARG A 279 20.56 -11.65 -38.28
N HIS A 280 21.05 -12.81 -38.73
CA HIS A 280 22.48 -12.98 -38.95
C HIS A 280 22.80 -12.62 -40.41
N PRO A 281 23.54 -11.53 -40.65
CA PRO A 281 24.09 -11.23 -41.97
C PRO A 281 25.48 -11.84 -42.09
N ASP A 282 25.54 -13.15 -42.30
CA ASP A 282 26.77 -13.80 -42.79
C ASP A 282 26.39 -14.68 -43.97
N GLN A 283 26.21 -14.07 -45.14
CA GLN A 283 26.47 -14.72 -46.41
C GLN A 283 27.77 -14.15 -46.97
N PRO A 284 28.79 -15.02 -47.23
CA PRO A 284 30.01 -14.57 -47.91
C PRO A 284 29.68 -14.18 -49.36
N VAL A 285 30.05 -12.95 -49.70
CA VAL A 285 30.01 -12.46 -51.10
C VAL A 285 31.03 -13.27 -51.93
N ALA A 286 30.55 -14.06 -52.87
CA ALA A 286 31.42 -14.72 -53.85
C ALA A 286 32.05 -13.67 -54.77
N PRO A 287 33.32 -13.78 -55.20
CA PRO A 287 33.97 -12.81 -56.08
C PRO A 287 33.44 -12.98 -57.49
N GLY A 288 32.74 -11.97 -57.99
CA GLY A 288 32.31 -11.87 -59.38
C GLY A 288 33.48 -11.49 -60.27
N TYR A 289 33.74 -12.32 -61.28
CA TYR A 289 34.66 -12.07 -62.38
C TYR A 289 34.16 -10.89 -63.24
N GLY A 290 35.05 -9.91 -63.49
CA GLY A 290 34.81 -8.81 -64.39
C GLY A 290 34.89 -9.21 -65.85
N LEU A 291 34.11 -8.55 -66.69
CA LEU A 291 34.39 -8.32 -68.12
C LEU A 291 33.89 -6.95 -68.52
N GLY A 292 34.78 -6.25 -69.20
CA GLY A 292 34.74 -4.87 -69.55
C GLY A 292 33.70 -4.42 -70.58
N GLY A 293 33.67 -3.15 -70.82
CA GLY A 293 32.93 -2.53 -71.95
C GLY A 293 32.75 -1.01 -71.75
N THR A 294 33.71 -0.34 -72.19
CA THR A 294 33.86 1.00 -72.86
C THR A 294 32.63 1.90 -73.02
N ALA A 295 32.97 3.19 -72.94
CA ALA A 295 32.54 4.36 -73.70
C ALA A 295 31.41 5.24 -73.17
N GLY A 296 31.74 6.49 -72.90
CA GLY A 296 31.26 7.66 -73.60
C GLY A 296 30.36 8.62 -72.87
N GLY A 297 30.84 9.86 -72.73
CA GLY A 297 29.99 11.03 -72.91
C GLY A 297 29.76 11.95 -71.68
N ALA A 298 30.60 12.91 -71.61
CA ALA A 298 30.45 14.37 -71.67
C ALA A 298 29.20 15.04 -71.13
N GLY A 299 29.39 16.12 -70.38
CA GLY A 299 28.47 17.25 -70.26
C GLY A 299 28.27 17.78 -68.85
N VAL A 300 29.07 18.65 -68.35
CA VAL A 300 28.98 20.13 -68.34
C VAL A 300 27.86 20.73 -67.44
N GLY A 301 28.29 21.57 -66.55
CA GLY A 301 27.59 22.76 -66.03
C GLY A 301 26.93 22.58 -64.65
N GLY A 302 27.30 23.30 -63.67
CA GLY A 302 27.51 24.69 -63.50
C GLY A 302 26.68 25.19 -62.35
N GLY A 303 27.34 25.83 -61.38
CA GLY A 303 26.89 27.04 -60.73
C GLY A 303 25.92 26.82 -59.55
N GLY A 304 26.15 27.21 -58.32
CA GLY A 304 26.63 28.45 -57.86
C GLY A 304 25.71 29.02 -56.79
N GLY A 305 26.27 29.53 -55.69
CA GLY A 305 25.69 30.56 -54.86
C GLY A 305 24.76 30.06 -53.74
N GLY A 306 24.96 30.32 -52.51
CA GLY A 306 25.50 31.48 -51.81
C GLY A 306 24.41 32.17 -51.00
N GLY A 307 24.68 32.48 -49.79
CA GLY A 307 24.01 33.55 -49.06
C GLY A 307 23.29 33.15 -47.77
N ASP A 308 23.95 33.30 -46.72
CA ASP A 308 23.84 34.17 -45.54
C ASP A 308 22.47 34.70 -45.11
N GLY A 309 22.25 34.69 -43.84
CA GLY A 309 21.74 35.86 -43.19
C GLY A 309 20.58 35.69 -42.22
N THR A 310 20.92 35.83 -41.05
CA THR A 310 20.39 36.36 -39.77
C THR A 310 19.57 35.45 -38.93
#